data_aed8f707da9451d77cbb8142e729ebcf
#
_entry.id   aed8f707da9451d77cbb8142e729ebcf
#
_cell.length_a   1.000
_cell.length_b   1.000
_cell.length_c   1.000
_cell.angle_alpha   90.00
_cell.angle_beta   90.00
_cell.angle_gamma   90.00
#
_symmetry.space_group_name_H-M   'P 1'
#
loop_
_entity.id
_entity.type
_entity.pdbx_description
1 polymer ?
#
loop_
_entity_poly.entity_id
_entity_poly.type
_entity_poly.pdbx_seq_one_letter_code
_entity_poly.pdbx_strand_id
1 'polypeptide(L)' 'TELRITALPDAVMAAIKASQYATYRIDDADFIETLTGEWYLVELESGKQEVKLRIDATGKIL' A
#
# COMPACT_ATOMS: atom_id res chain seq x y z
N THR A 1 -5.95 -6.63 -9.12
CA THR A 1 -4.79 -7.04 -9.93
C THR A 1 -3.53 -6.96 -9.08
N GLU A 2 -2.82 -8.06 -9.02
CA GLU A 2 -1.56 -8.13 -8.30
C GLU A 2 -0.51 -7.26 -8.98
N LEU A 3 0.23 -6.49 -8.18
CA LEU A 3 1.27 -5.60 -8.67
C LEU A 3 2.62 -5.97 -8.08
N ARG A 4 3.67 -5.68 -8.84
CA ARG A 4 5.01 -5.70 -8.27
C ARG A 4 5.16 -4.49 -7.36
N ILE A 5 5.88 -4.67 -6.26
CA ILE A 5 6.12 -3.58 -5.30
C ILE A 5 6.74 -2.37 -6.01
N THR A 6 7.64 -2.62 -6.97
CA THR A 6 8.29 -1.55 -7.73
C THR A 6 7.36 -0.79 -8.66
N ALA A 7 6.14 -1.30 -8.90
CA ALA A 7 5.15 -0.64 -9.74
C ALA A 7 4.25 0.32 -8.96
N LEU A 8 4.38 0.40 -7.64
CA LEU A 8 3.61 1.32 -6.83
C LEU A 8 3.99 2.77 -7.14
N PRO A 9 3.00 3.68 -7.23
CA PRO A 9 3.32 5.11 -7.43
C PRO A 9 4.19 5.67 -6.31
N ASP A 10 5.00 6.67 -6.63
CA ASP A 10 5.87 7.32 -5.64
C ASP A 10 5.06 7.89 -4.48
N ALA A 11 3.86 8.41 -4.75
CA ALA A 11 2.99 8.95 -3.71
C ALA A 11 2.57 7.87 -2.70
N VAL A 12 2.33 6.64 -3.18
CA VAL A 12 1.97 5.51 -2.32
C VAL A 12 3.17 5.11 -1.46
N MET A 13 4.34 5.02 -2.06
CA MET A 13 5.57 4.69 -1.32
C MET A 13 5.89 5.76 -0.28
N ALA A 14 5.73 7.03 -0.63
CA ALA A 14 5.95 8.14 0.30
C ALA A 14 4.97 8.10 1.47
N ALA A 15 3.71 7.74 1.21
CA ALA A 15 2.71 7.62 2.26
C ALA A 15 3.08 6.53 3.27
N ILE A 16 3.57 5.39 2.79
CA ILE A 16 4.00 4.30 3.66
C ILE A 16 5.20 4.73 4.50
N LYS A 17 6.17 5.40 3.90
CA LYS A 17 7.37 5.88 4.60
C LYS A 17 7.05 6.95 5.64
N ALA A 18 5.99 7.71 5.44
CA ALA A 18 5.55 8.74 6.37
C ALA A 18 4.61 8.20 7.46
N SER A 19 4.17 6.95 7.35
CA SER A 19 3.26 6.34 8.30
C SER A 19 4.00 5.68 9.45
N GLN A 20 3.24 5.22 10.44
CA GLN A 20 3.80 4.44 11.55
C GLN A 20 4.36 3.08 11.10
N TYR A 21 4.10 2.69 9.84
CA TYR A 21 4.57 1.43 9.27
C TYR A 21 5.81 1.60 8.40
N ALA A 22 6.53 2.70 8.55
CA ALA A 22 7.70 3.01 7.72
C ALA A 22 8.80 1.93 7.79
N THR A 23 8.91 1.24 8.92
CA THR A 23 9.91 0.18 9.10
C THR A 23 9.42 -1.21 8.70
N TYR A 24 8.14 -1.33 8.34
CA TYR A 24 7.57 -2.59 7.89
C TYR A 24 8.03 -2.90 6.48
N ARG A 25 8.13 -4.19 6.18
CA ARG A 25 8.46 -4.64 4.84
C ARG A 25 7.16 -4.80 4.03
N ILE A 26 7.19 -4.40 2.77
CA ILE A 26 6.06 -4.63 1.87
C ILE A 26 6.12 -6.07 1.40
N ASP A 27 5.09 -6.84 1.73
CA ASP A 27 5.00 -8.25 1.38
C ASP A 27 4.24 -8.45 0.06
N ASP A 28 3.20 -7.67 -0.19
CA ASP A 28 2.38 -7.79 -1.39
C ASP A 28 1.69 -6.48 -1.69
N ALA A 29 1.28 -6.31 -2.94
CA ALA A 29 0.55 -5.13 -3.38
C ALA A 29 -0.43 -5.50 -4.48
N ASP A 30 -1.66 -4.96 -4.38
CA ASP A 30 -2.71 -5.13 -5.38
C ASP A 30 -3.30 -3.78 -5.76
N PHE A 31 -3.78 -3.68 -6.99
CA PHE A 31 -4.58 -2.54 -7.41
C PHE A 31 -6.03 -2.96 -7.47
N ILE A 32 -6.88 -2.26 -6.72
CA ILE A 32 -8.30 -2.59 -6.59
C ILE A 32 -9.12 -1.52 -7.30
N GLU A 33 -9.92 -1.91 -8.25
CA GLU A 33 -10.87 -1.02 -8.94
C GLU A 33 -12.29 -1.42 -8.61
N THR A 34 -13.11 -0.43 -8.25
CA THR A 34 -14.55 -0.64 -8.03
C THR A 34 -15.33 0.44 -8.74
N LEU A 35 -16.65 0.30 -8.77
CA LEU A 35 -17.55 1.31 -9.36
C LEU A 35 -17.50 2.63 -8.59
N THR A 36 -17.13 2.61 -7.33
CA THR A 36 -17.11 3.80 -6.48
C THR A 36 -15.71 4.38 -6.28
N GLY A 37 -14.68 3.75 -6.81
CA GLY A 37 -13.32 4.24 -6.68
C GLY A 37 -12.28 3.16 -6.86
N GLU A 38 -11.03 3.58 -6.71
CA GLU A 38 -9.90 2.68 -6.85
C GLU A 38 -8.85 3.02 -5.82
N TRP A 39 -8.07 2.03 -5.41
CA TRP A 39 -7.01 2.20 -4.43
C TRP A 39 -5.99 1.09 -4.57
N TYR A 40 -4.86 1.29 -3.89
CA TYR A 40 -3.82 0.27 -3.79
C TYR A 40 -3.95 -0.42 -2.43
N LEU A 41 -4.04 -1.73 -2.44
CA LEU A 41 -4.02 -2.54 -1.22
C LEU A 41 -2.59 -3.03 -1.03
N VAL A 42 -1.95 -2.60 0.05
CA VAL A 42 -0.57 -2.96 0.35
C VAL A 42 -0.52 -3.78 1.62
N GLU A 43 0.10 -4.95 1.54
CA GLU A 43 0.33 -5.79 2.70
C GLU A 43 1.73 -5.55 3.23
N LEU A 44 1.79 -5.21 4.51
CA LEU A 44 3.04 -4.91 5.21
C LEU A 44 3.28 -5.93 6.31
N GLU A 45 4.53 -6.26 6.54
CA GLU A 45 4.91 -7.27 7.52
C GLU A 45 6.07 -6.79 8.38
N SER A 46 5.98 -7.07 9.68
CA SER A 46 7.07 -6.81 10.61
C SER A 46 7.06 -7.93 11.66
N GLY A 47 8.02 -8.85 11.55
CA GLY A 47 8.07 -10.00 12.43
C GLY A 47 6.81 -10.86 12.30
N LYS A 48 6.02 -10.94 13.35
CA LYS A 48 4.78 -11.72 13.36
C LYS A 48 3.53 -10.89 13.06
N GLN A 49 3.70 -9.58 12.84
CA GLN A 49 2.58 -8.69 12.58
C GLN A 49 2.39 -8.48 11.10
N GLU A 50 1.14 -8.49 10.67
CA GLU A 50 0.75 -8.20 9.30
C GLU A 50 -0.27 -7.09 9.30
N VAL A 51 -0.12 -6.15 8.38
CA VAL A 51 -1.01 -5.00 8.24
C VAL A 51 -1.38 -4.84 6.78
N LYS A 52 -2.64 -4.53 6.53
CA LYS A 52 -3.12 -4.20 5.18
C LYS A 52 -3.54 -2.75 5.16
N LEU A 53 -2.96 -1.98 4.25
CA LEU A 53 -3.31 -0.56 4.08
C LEU A 53 -3.97 -0.36 2.73
N ARG A 54 -4.99 0.49 2.72
CA ARG A 54 -5.59 0.98 1.48
C ARG A 54 -5.11 2.40 1.27
N ILE A 55 -4.49 2.65 0.12
CA ILE A 55 -3.90 3.95 -0.18
C ILE A 55 -4.33 4.34 -1.59
N ASP A 56 -4.86 5.55 -1.76
CA ASP A 56 -5.24 6.01 -3.08
C ASP A 56 -4.02 6.48 -3.89
N ALA A 57 -4.25 6.79 -5.17
CA ALA A 57 -3.15 7.17 -6.07
C ALA A 57 -2.46 8.47 -5.68
N THR A 58 -3.09 9.29 -4.84
CA THR A 58 -2.51 10.54 -4.36
C THR A 58 -1.67 10.34 -3.09
N GLY A 59 -1.65 9.12 -2.56
CA GLY A 59 -0.91 8.81 -1.33
C GLY A 59 -1.72 8.97 -0.06
N LYS A 60 -3.03 9.13 -0.17
CA LYS A 60 -3.89 9.23 1.01
C LYS A 60 -4.21 7.84 1.53
N ILE A 61 -3.93 7.59 2.80
CA ILE A 61 -4.28 6.34 3.47
C ILE A 61 -5.77 6.39 3.83
N LEU A 62 -6.50 5.40 3.36
CA LEU A 62 -7.95 5.34 3.52
C LEU A 62 -8.36 4.64 4.81
#